data_d37acfc8f676d97d8b2084f25d82a2c8
#
_entry.id   d37acfc8f676d97d8b2084f25d82a2c8
#
_cell.length_a   1.000
_cell.length_b   1.000
_cell.length_c   1.000
_cell.angle_alpha   90.00
_cell.angle_beta   90.00
_cell.angle_gamma   90.00
#
_symmetry.space_group_name_H-M   'P 1'
#
loop_
_entity.id
_entity.type
_entity.pdbx_description
1 polymer ?
#
loop_
_entity_poly.entity_id
_entity_poly.type
_entity_poly.pdbx_seq_one_letter_code
_entity_poly.pdbx_strand_id
1 'polypeptide(L)'
;MSFKQLFIGLSNNALSIKSKRSQSALEYMMTYGWAILIIVIVAVILYSMGIFNPSSSVTFTSSGFTPFTISSTICNSIGLKVGIVAGPIPAGANSITVSKVYISSATGANTTAASYTLTNPVSLKSGQAAVLFIPNIACNSAGIKYSFSGNLQYSYSTTAGNVVENTTGTIAGTTSASVNSFTEYNLPANAQWTVQYSGVNHTSTSTSMTINSRYNSTWKIYPVDFNGVTYYPIYAGGKNLSTPYDLEVDFIPMRNLYVTNLGANNISMVYYNNNSLAKNPSGEYGLVSVGPNPFGIVMTPNGQYLYITDNNGPDNVSVISTSSNSVIAKIPVGSYPKGIVMTPNGQYVYVDNNDGDNVSVISASSNSVIATIIVGKSPFGIAITPNGQFAYVTDDSASSNSVSVISTASNKVVATIPGFFGPRGIAITPNGQYVYVANSGADNVSVISTSSNSVILVIPIGYSVSRVTVSPNGQYVYVAGSNSVSVISTASNKVVATIPVGTSPNGITVTPNDEYLYVTNEGSDSISVISTSSDSVITTITGTLANPCGINYGPLEGMC
;
A
#
# COMPACT_ATOMS: atom_id res chain seq x y z
N MET A 1 27.18 -39.93 -17.64
CA MET A 1 26.93 -41.32 -17.26
C MET A 1 25.75 -41.36 -16.31
N SER A 2 24.72 -42.06 -16.75
CA SER A 2 23.36 -42.02 -16.20
C SER A 2 23.23 -42.87 -14.94
N PHE A 3 22.51 -42.36 -13.95
CA PHE A 3 22.17 -42.98 -12.65
C PHE A 3 21.23 -44.20 -12.75
N LYS A 4 21.21 -44.91 -13.88
CA LYS A 4 20.26 -46.00 -14.20
C LYS A 4 20.88 -47.42 -14.19
N GLN A 5 22.14 -47.59 -13.76
CA GLN A 5 22.80 -48.91 -13.83
C GLN A 5 23.25 -49.52 -12.49
N LEU A 6 22.63 -49.10 -11.37
CA LEU A 6 22.98 -49.70 -10.06
C LEU A 6 21.82 -50.47 -9.40
N PHE A 7 20.81 -50.93 -10.15
CA PHE A 7 19.66 -51.64 -9.58
C PHE A 7 19.25 -52.92 -10.34
N ILE A 8 20.20 -53.64 -10.93
CA ILE A 8 19.94 -54.98 -11.45
C ILE A 8 21.02 -55.94 -10.95
N GLY A 9 20.73 -56.65 -9.89
CA GLY A 9 21.56 -57.73 -9.42
C GLY A 9 21.46 -58.04 -7.94
N LEU A 10 20.30 -58.42 -7.45
CA LEU A 10 20.10 -59.20 -6.22
C LEU A 10 18.64 -59.63 -6.14
N SER A 11 18.25 -60.59 -6.99
CA SER A 11 16.99 -61.34 -6.83
C SER A 11 17.35 -62.76 -6.40
N ASN A 12 16.53 -63.23 -5.47
CA ASN A 12 16.43 -64.58 -4.95
C ASN A 12 17.34 -64.95 -3.73
N ASN A 13 16.86 -64.60 -2.57
CA ASN A 13 16.74 -65.45 -1.37
C ASN A 13 16.57 -64.55 -0.12
N ALA A 14 15.35 -64.21 0.23
CA ALA A 14 14.96 -63.82 1.60
C ALA A 14 13.46 -63.38 1.64
N LEU A 15 12.56 -64.29 1.43
CA LEU A 15 11.13 -64.10 1.65
C LEU A 15 10.73 -64.66 3.03
N SER A 16 11.23 -64.11 4.11
CA SER A 16 10.68 -64.41 5.45
C SER A 16 11.06 -63.45 6.58
N ILE A 17 11.84 -62.38 6.31
CA ILE A 17 12.23 -61.42 7.38
C ILE A 17 11.88 -59.96 7.02
N LYS A 18 10.98 -59.74 6.06
CA LYS A 18 10.73 -58.40 5.52
C LYS A 18 9.58 -57.58 6.15
N SER A 19 8.77 -58.17 7.07
CA SER A 19 7.59 -57.42 7.58
C SER A 19 7.86 -56.58 8.84
N LYS A 20 8.87 -56.92 9.64
CA LYS A 20 9.17 -56.18 10.88
C LYS A 20 10.19 -55.05 10.73
N ARG A 21 11.07 -55.10 9.72
CA ARG A 21 12.04 -53.99 9.49
C ARG A 21 11.53 -52.84 8.63
N SER A 22 10.54 -53.08 7.79
CA SER A 22 9.93 -51.99 6.99
C SER A 22 8.97 -51.12 7.80
N GLN A 23 8.26 -51.70 8.77
CA GLN A 23 7.40 -50.92 9.68
C GLN A 23 8.22 -50.01 10.60
N SER A 24 9.33 -50.50 11.15
CA SER A 24 10.21 -49.68 12.00
C SER A 24 10.91 -48.54 11.24
N ALA A 25 11.23 -48.75 9.97
CA ALA A 25 11.82 -47.67 9.13
C ALA A 25 10.81 -46.59 8.74
N LEU A 26 9.54 -46.98 8.52
CA LEU A 26 8.47 -46.03 8.21
C LEU A 26 8.05 -45.23 9.46
N GLU A 27 7.97 -45.90 10.63
CA GLU A 27 7.71 -45.22 11.91
C GLU A 27 8.88 -44.30 12.29
N TYR A 28 10.12 -44.74 12.05
CA TYR A 28 11.30 -43.92 12.26
C TYR A 28 11.33 -42.70 11.32
N MET A 29 11.02 -42.86 10.03
CA MET A 29 10.91 -41.76 9.07
C MET A 29 9.75 -40.82 9.39
N MET A 30 8.60 -41.31 9.86
CA MET A 30 7.50 -40.45 10.27
C MET A 30 7.84 -39.66 11.54
N THR A 31 8.42 -40.29 12.55
CA THR A 31 8.77 -39.62 13.81
C THR A 31 9.88 -38.59 13.62
N TYR A 32 10.92 -38.92 12.86
CA TYR A 32 11.99 -37.97 12.55
C TYR A 32 11.62 -36.96 11.48
N GLY A 33 10.75 -37.30 10.52
CA GLY A 33 10.23 -36.38 9.55
C GLY A 33 9.46 -35.21 10.19
N TRP A 34 8.62 -35.50 11.19
CA TRP A 34 7.96 -34.48 12.00
C TRP A 34 8.94 -33.67 12.86
N ALA A 35 9.95 -34.31 13.44
CA ALA A 35 10.98 -33.62 14.21
C ALA A 35 11.83 -32.69 13.33
N ILE A 36 12.21 -33.12 12.13
CA ILE A 36 12.93 -32.28 11.16
C ILE A 36 12.02 -31.15 10.66
N LEU A 37 10.75 -31.43 10.38
CA LEU A 37 9.78 -30.39 9.96
C LEU A 37 9.60 -29.32 11.05
N ILE A 38 9.49 -29.73 12.30
CA ILE A 38 9.39 -28.80 13.44
C ILE A 38 10.69 -28.00 13.59
N ILE A 39 11.86 -28.63 13.43
CA ILE A 39 13.15 -27.92 13.49
C ILE A 39 13.27 -26.90 12.34
N VAL A 40 12.82 -27.25 11.13
CA VAL A 40 12.83 -26.34 9.97
C VAL A 40 11.84 -25.19 10.19
N ILE A 41 10.63 -25.46 10.68
CA ILE A 41 9.63 -24.42 10.98
C ILE A 41 10.16 -23.49 12.09
N VAL A 42 10.75 -24.03 13.14
CA VAL A 42 11.37 -23.25 14.22
C VAL A 42 12.55 -22.43 13.68
N ALA A 43 13.39 -23.01 12.83
CA ALA A 43 14.51 -22.31 12.20
C ALA A 43 14.03 -21.17 11.28
N VAL A 44 12.96 -21.38 10.49
CA VAL A 44 12.35 -20.35 9.64
C VAL A 44 11.71 -19.23 10.48
N ILE A 45 11.01 -19.60 11.57
CA ILE A 45 10.44 -18.62 12.50
C ILE A 45 11.56 -17.82 13.18
N LEU A 46 12.62 -18.47 13.64
CA LEU A 46 13.76 -17.81 14.25
C LEU A 46 14.53 -16.94 13.24
N TYR A 47 14.63 -17.39 11.98
CA TYR A 47 15.18 -16.60 10.88
C TYR A 47 14.31 -15.39 10.53
N SER A 48 12.99 -15.56 10.42
CA SER A 48 12.03 -14.47 10.17
C SER A 48 11.92 -13.47 11.35
N MET A 49 12.25 -13.93 12.56
CA MET A 49 12.36 -13.07 13.75
C MET A 49 13.72 -12.33 13.84
N GLY A 50 14.59 -12.48 12.85
CA GLY A 50 15.92 -11.85 12.81
C GLY A 50 16.91 -12.39 13.86
N ILE A 51 16.66 -13.56 14.45
CA ILE A 51 17.52 -14.15 15.46
C ILE A 51 18.78 -14.77 14.84
N PHE A 52 18.72 -15.11 13.54
CA PHE A 52 19.85 -15.60 12.76
C PHE A 52 20.07 -14.70 11.54
N ASN A 53 20.64 -13.52 11.76
CA ASN A 53 21.16 -12.72 10.65
C ASN A 53 22.66 -13.04 10.50
N PRO A 54 23.12 -13.74 9.45
CA PRO A 54 24.50 -14.14 9.30
C PRO A 54 25.49 -12.99 9.08
N SER A 55 25.02 -11.75 8.94
CA SER A 55 25.86 -10.57 8.74
C SER A 55 26.32 -9.87 10.02
N SER A 56 25.89 -10.31 11.21
CA SER A 56 26.38 -9.79 12.48
C SER A 56 26.89 -10.89 13.39
N SER A 57 28.14 -11.30 13.25
CA SER A 57 28.83 -12.12 14.25
C SER A 57 29.10 -11.26 15.50
N VAL A 58 28.04 -11.01 16.28
CA VAL A 58 28.19 -10.40 17.61
C VAL A 58 28.65 -11.52 18.54
N THR A 59 29.93 -11.52 18.86
CA THR A 59 30.45 -12.40 19.91
C THR A 59 29.99 -11.85 21.26
N PHE A 60 29.22 -12.64 21.97
CA PHE A 60 28.89 -12.34 23.37
C PHE A 60 29.44 -13.43 24.29
N THR A 61 29.68 -13.07 25.53
CA THR A 61 30.03 -14.01 26.61
C THR A 61 29.06 -13.82 27.76
N SER A 62 28.69 -14.88 28.40
CA SER A 62 27.87 -14.83 29.62
C SER A 62 28.40 -15.80 30.67
N SER A 63 28.23 -15.43 31.91
CA SER A 63 28.56 -16.29 33.06
C SER A 63 27.56 -16.08 34.19
N GLY A 64 27.30 -17.11 34.96
CA GLY A 64 26.27 -17.10 36.00
C GLY A 64 24.87 -17.39 35.43
N PHE A 65 23.82 -16.86 36.05
CA PHE A 65 22.42 -17.01 35.68
C PHE A 65 21.80 -18.41 35.81
N THR A 66 22.38 -19.32 36.61
CA THR A 66 21.73 -20.61 36.90
C THR A 66 20.37 -20.39 37.57
N PRO A 67 19.25 -21.00 37.13
CA PRO A 67 19.17 -22.12 36.19
C PRO A 67 18.99 -21.73 34.71
N PHE A 68 19.30 -20.52 34.31
CA PHE A 68 19.16 -20.05 32.92
C PHE A 68 20.50 -20.09 32.19
N THR A 69 20.43 -20.38 30.90
CA THR A 69 21.54 -20.17 29.96
C THR A 69 21.22 -19.02 29.06
N ILE A 70 22.16 -18.09 28.87
CA ILE A 70 22.00 -16.99 27.91
C ILE A 70 22.33 -17.53 26.52
N SER A 71 21.36 -17.46 25.62
CA SER A 71 21.49 -17.97 24.25
C SER A 71 21.87 -16.90 23.24
N SER A 72 21.51 -15.64 23.50
CA SER A 72 21.82 -14.50 22.63
C SER A 72 21.75 -13.20 23.41
N THR A 73 22.48 -12.19 22.92
CA THR A 73 22.35 -10.81 23.44
C THR A 73 22.49 -9.83 22.30
N ILE A 74 21.60 -8.85 22.25
CA ILE A 74 21.66 -7.75 21.31
C ILE A 74 21.43 -6.46 22.10
N CYS A 75 22.43 -5.58 22.11
CA CYS A 75 22.29 -4.25 22.68
C CYS A 75 22.35 -3.21 21.56
N ASN A 76 21.34 -2.37 21.51
CA ASN A 76 21.22 -1.28 20.53
C ASN A 76 20.66 -0.02 21.21
N SER A 77 20.36 1.00 20.42
CA SER A 77 19.79 2.27 20.91
C SER A 77 18.38 2.13 21.52
N ILE A 78 17.70 1.02 21.31
CA ILE A 78 16.33 0.75 21.79
C ILE A 78 16.36 0.13 23.19
N GLY A 79 17.32 -0.74 23.42
CA GLY A 79 17.40 -1.51 24.64
C GLY A 79 18.30 -2.74 24.49
N LEU A 80 18.32 -3.54 25.55
CA LEU A 80 19.01 -4.81 25.60
C LEU A 80 17.99 -5.95 25.43
N LYS A 81 18.20 -6.78 24.39
CA LYS A 81 17.50 -8.05 24.21
C LYS A 81 18.41 -9.18 24.70
N VAL A 82 17.88 -10.00 25.57
CA VAL A 82 18.59 -11.16 26.16
C VAL A 82 17.78 -12.41 25.87
N GLY A 83 18.32 -13.29 25.04
CA GLY A 83 17.77 -14.64 24.85
C GLY A 83 18.18 -15.52 26.03
N ILE A 84 17.21 -16.11 26.71
CA ILE A 84 17.39 -17.03 27.83
C ILE A 84 16.82 -18.40 27.47
N VAL A 85 17.46 -19.45 27.96
CA VAL A 85 16.95 -20.83 27.90
C VAL A 85 16.87 -21.36 29.33
N ALA A 86 15.70 -21.84 29.74
CA ALA A 86 15.54 -22.44 31.05
C ALA A 86 16.26 -23.80 31.12
N GLY A 87 17.15 -23.95 32.05
CA GLY A 87 17.77 -25.23 32.41
C GLY A 87 16.82 -26.15 33.19
N PRO A 88 17.38 -27.08 33.98
CA PRO A 88 16.56 -27.97 34.82
C PRO A 88 15.69 -27.18 35.80
N ILE A 89 14.41 -27.49 35.82
CA ILE A 89 13.43 -26.88 36.72
C ILE A 89 13.53 -27.58 38.10
N PRO A 90 13.41 -26.84 39.22
CA PRO A 90 13.40 -27.44 40.56
C PRO A 90 12.33 -28.53 40.71
N ALA A 91 12.65 -29.57 41.48
CA ALA A 91 11.76 -30.71 41.67
C ALA A 91 10.39 -30.24 42.26
N GLY A 92 9.31 -30.68 41.62
CA GLY A 92 7.93 -30.31 42.01
C GLY A 92 7.38 -29.05 41.35
N ALA A 93 8.16 -28.34 40.54
CA ALA A 93 7.69 -27.23 39.73
C ALA A 93 7.42 -27.65 38.27
N ASN A 94 6.46 -27.01 37.60
CA ASN A 94 6.13 -27.25 36.19
C ASN A 94 6.74 -26.22 35.22
N SER A 95 7.04 -25.02 35.73
CA SER A 95 7.65 -23.92 34.98
C SER A 95 8.35 -22.94 35.92
N ILE A 96 9.23 -22.13 35.34
CA ILE A 96 9.87 -20.99 36.01
C ILE A 96 9.37 -19.72 35.31
N THR A 97 8.94 -18.73 36.10
CA THR A 97 8.46 -17.45 35.58
C THR A 97 9.44 -16.33 35.91
N VAL A 98 10.04 -15.71 34.89
CA VAL A 98 10.92 -14.54 35.04
C VAL A 98 10.05 -13.29 35.08
N SER A 99 10.18 -12.50 36.14
CA SER A 99 9.35 -11.32 36.39
C SER A 99 10.12 -10.00 36.42
N LYS A 100 11.40 -10.01 36.82
CA LYS A 100 12.22 -8.80 36.92
C LYS A 100 13.65 -9.04 36.49
N VAL A 101 14.26 -7.96 36.00
CA VAL A 101 15.69 -7.89 35.66
C VAL A 101 16.29 -6.73 36.45
N TYR A 102 17.37 -6.99 37.16
CA TYR A 102 18.15 -5.96 37.86
C TYR A 102 19.50 -5.80 37.19
N ILE A 103 19.85 -4.58 36.84
CA ILE A 103 21.18 -4.23 36.33
C ILE A 103 21.92 -3.53 37.49
N SER A 104 22.99 -4.14 37.97
CA SER A 104 23.81 -3.62 39.04
C SER A 104 24.96 -2.74 38.55
N SER A 105 25.50 -3.08 37.37
CA SER A 105 26.52 -2.28 36.71
C SER A 105 26.45 -2.44 35.20
N ALA A 106 26.82 -1.38 34.47
CA ALA A 106 26.89 -1.38 33.02
C ALA A 106 28.10 -0.56 32.55
N THR A 107 28.82 -1.08 31.57
CA THR A 107 29.88 -0.38 30.85
C THR A 107 29.59 -0.40 29.37
N GLY A 108 29.93 0.67 28.65
CA GLY A 108 29.65 0.77 27.21
C GLY A 108 28.18 1.06 26.85
N ALA A 109 27.35 1.41 27.84
CA ALA A 109 25.96 1.79 27.65
C ALA A 109 25.58 2.95 28.56
N ASN A 110 24.62 3.77 28.13
CA ASN A 110 24.07 4.87 28.94
C ASN A 110 22.99 4.33 29.89
N THR A 111 23.41 3.71 30.98
CA THR A 111 22.49 3.33 32.05
C THR A 111 23.19 3.35 33.40
N THR A 112 22.43 3.69 34.42
CA THR A 112 22.80 3.50 35.84
C THR A 112 22.14 2.23 36.35
N ALA A 113 22.60 1.71 37.51
CA ALA A 113 21.95 0.59 38.18
C ALA A 113 20.43 0.81 38.26
N ALA A 114 19.66 -0.13 37.75
CA ALA A 114 18.20 -0.01 37.67
C ALA A 114 17.50 -1.38 37.74
N SER A 115 16.27 -1.34 38.23
CA SER A 115 15.38 -2.50 38.28
C SER A 115 14.30 -2.37 37.21
N TYR A 116 14.15 -3.39 36.38
CA TYR A 116 13.15 -3.47 35.32
C TYR A 116 12.15 -4.59 35.63
N THR A 117 10.90 -4.24 35.91
CA THR A 117 9.81 -5.20 35.98
C THR A 117 9.32 -5.49 34.57
N LEU A 118 9.28 -6.76 34.19
CA LEU A 118 8.76 -7.14 32.87
C LEU A 118 7.26 -6.88 32.81
N THR A 119 6.83 -6.15 31.78
CA THR A 119 5.40 -5.86 31.55
C THR A 119 4.58 -7.16 31.38
N ASN A 120 5.22 -8.17 30.78
CA ASN A 120 4.68 -9.52 30.64
C ASN A 120 5.72 -10.50 31.20
N PRO A 121 5.51 -11.06 32.40
CA PRO A 121 6.36 -12.11 32.95
C PRO A 121 6.42 -13.33 32.03
N VAL A 122 7.61 -13.89 31.86
CA VAL A 122 7.86 -14.99 30.91
C VAL A 122 7.95 -16.30 31.66
N SER A 123 7.03 -17.23 31.37
CA SER A 123 6.98 -18.56 32.00
C SER A 123 7.60 -19.60 31.05
N LEU A 124 8.59 -20.34 31.55
CA LEU A 124 9.40 -21.28 30.78
C LEU A 124 9.40 -22.67 31.41
N LYS A 125 9.24 -23.70 30.59
CA LYS A 125 9.54 -25.10 30.95
C LYS A 125 11.02 -25.39 30.68
N SER A 126 11.54 -26.47 31.27
CA SER A 126 12.93 -26.92 31.02
C SER A 126 13.21 -27.04 29.51
N GLY A 127 14.30 -26.42 29.06
CA GLY A 127 14.71 -26.38 27.65
C GLY A 127 13.99 -25.35 26.80
N GLN A 128 12.98 -24.67 27.31
CA GLN A 128 12.31 -23.59 26.57
C GLN A 128 13.13 -22.31 26.55
N ALA A 129 13.10 -21.62 25.40
CA ALA A 129 13.77 -20.34 25.18
C ALA A 129 12.77 -19.18 25.17
N ALA A 130 13.21 -18.01 25.61
CA ALA A 130 12.51 -16.75 25.43
C ALA A 130 13.49 -15.59 25.26
N VAL A 131 12.99 -14.46 24.78
CA VAL A 131 13.75 -13.22 24.68
C VAL A 131 13.20 -12.22 25.66
N LEU A 132 14.02 -11.80 26.60
CA LEU A 132 13.71 -10.70 27.52
C LEU A 132 14.10 -9.39 26.85
N PHE A 133 13.20 -8.41 26.85
CA PHE A 133 13.48 -7.06 26.37
C PHE A 133 13.57 -6.10 27.58
N ILE A 134 14.70 -5.42 27.70
CA ILE A 134 14.99 -4.46 28.75
C ILE A 134 15.10 -3.09 28.11
N PRO A 135 14.07 -2.26 28.17
CA PRO A 135 14.05 -0.92 27.58
C PRO A 135 14.99 0.02 28.36
N ASN A 136 15.31 1.18 27.74
CA ASN A 136 16.09 2.25 28.35
C ASN A 136 17.58 1.91 28.67
N ILE A 137 18.08 0.80 28.15
CA ILE A 137 19.51 0.52 28.14
C ILE A 137 20.02 0.85 26.74
N ALA A 138 20.51 2.06 26.55
CA ALA A 138 20.98 2.51 25.25
C ALA A 138 22.47 2.20 25.05
N CYS A 139 22.76 1.37 24.06
CA CYS A 139 24.10 1.16 23.54
C CYS A 139 24.26 2.06 22.30
N ASN A 140 24.82 3.25 22.48
CA ASN A 140 24.69 4.38 21.57
C ASN A 140 25.58 4.35 20.31
N SER A 141 26.45 3.38 20.12
CA SER A 141 27.32 3.31 18.95
C SER A 141 27.66 1.88 18.58
N ALA A 142 27.74 1.59 17.27
CA ALA A 142 28.17 0.28 16.77
C ALA A 142 29.63 -0.02 17.11
N GLY A 143 29.96 -1.28 17.35
CA GLY A 143 31.30 -1.72 17.62
C GLY A 143 31.82 -1.47 19.03
N ILE A 144 31.03 -0.84 19.92
CA ILE A 144 31.43 -0.63 21.31
C ILE A 144 31.22 -1.90 22.13
N LYS A 145 32.23 -2.26 22.91
CA LYS A 145 32.12 -3.34 23.88
C LYS A 145 31.25 -2.90 25.04
N TYR A 146 30.29 -3.72 25.40
CA TYR A 146 29.43 -3.53 26.56
C TYR A 146 29.58 -4.68 27.55
N SER A 147 29.35 -4.40 28.81
CA SER A 147 29.23 -5.43 29.84
C SER A 147 28.15 -5.02 30.86
N PHE A 148 27.26 -5.94 31.14
CA PHE A 148 26.19 -5.78 32.16
C PHE A 148 26.37 -6.84 33.23
N SER A 149 26.37 -6.44 34.48
CA SER A 149 26.24 -7.35 35.62
C SER A 149 24.91 -7.08 36.28
N GLY A 150 24.24 -8.16 36.69
CA GLY A 150 22.90 -8.02 37.28
C GLY A 150 22.32 -9.35 37.74
N ASN A 151 21.04 -9.33 38.06
CA ASN A 151 20.31 -10.56 38.39
C ASN A 151 18.96 -10.63 37.67
N LEU A 152 18.48 -11.87 37.51
CA LEU A 152 17.11 -12.18 37.11
C LEU A 152 16.35 -12.66 38.33
N GLN A 153 15.19 -12.02 38.60
CA GLN A 153 14.25 -12.53 39.59
C GLN A 153 13.26 -13.46 38.90
N TYR A 154 13.13 -14.64 39.41
CA TYR A 154 12.21 -15.65 38.91
C TYR A 154 11.42 -16.31 40.05
N SER A 155 10.29 -16.88 39.73
CA SER A 155 9.44 -17.60 40.65
C SER A 155 9.00 -18.94 40.05
N TYR A 156 8.71 -19.89 40.93
CA TYR A 156 8.08 -21.16 40.59
C TYR A 156 7.19 -21.64 41.71
N SER A 157 6.18 -22.43 41.37
CA SER A 157 5.24 -23.00 42.35
C SER A 157 5.59 -24.46 42.60
N THR A 158 5.65 -24.82 43.87
CA THR A 158 5.82 -26.22 44.34
C THR A 158 4.59 -26.60 45.18
N THR A 159 4.52 -27.86 45.61
CA THR A 159 3.49 -28.33 46.56
C THR A 159 3.58 -27.63 47.91
N ALA A 160 4.71 -27.02 48.24
CA ALA A 160 4.95 -26.27 49.49
C ALA A 160 4.66 -24.77 49.35
N GLY A 161 4.32 -24.28 48.17
CA GLY A 161 3.98 -22.87 47.91
C GLY A 161 4.83 -22.25 46.80
N ASN A 162 4.65 -20.92 46.61
CA ASN A 162 5.42 -20.14 45.64
C ASN A 162 6.79 -19.76 46.20
N VAL A 163 7.83 -20.02 45.41
CA VAL A 163 9.21 -19.67 45.72
C VAL A 163 9.66 -18.55 44.78
N VAL A 164 10.31 -17.51 45.30
CA VAL A 164 10.91 -16.42 44.54
C VAL A 164 12.41 -16.46 44.76
N GLU A 165 13.17 -16.52 43.67
CA GLU A 165 14.64 -16.61 43.69
C GLU A 165 15.26 -15.55 42.81
N ASN A 166 16.55 -15.28 43.03
CA ASN A 166 17.36 -14.39 42.22
C ASN A 166 18.61 -15.17 41.74
N THR A 167 18.93 -15.00 40.48
CA THR A 167 20.19 -15.50 39.92
C THR A 167 21.03 -14.36 39.38
N THR A 168 22.31 -14.35 39.69
CA THR A 168 23.24 -13.30 39.28
C THR A 168 24.13 -13.76 38.13
N GLY A 169 24.55 -12.83 37.30
CA GLY A 169 25.43 -13.11 36.20
C GLY A 169 25.93 -11.85 35.50
N THR A 170 26.82 -12.09 34.54
CA THR A 170 27.38 -11.03 33.69
C THR A 170 27.16 -11.39 32.21
N ILE A 171 26.82 -10.41 31.42
CA ILE A 171 26.69 -10.49 29.98
C ILE A 171 27.62 -9.45 29.37
N ALA A 172 28.49 -9.85 28.46
CA ALA A 172 29.36 -8.93 27.73
C ALA A 172 29.31 -9.23 26.24
N GLY A 173 29.40 -8.20 25.44
CA GLY A 173 29.36 -8.33 23.97
C GLY A 173 29.80 -7.05 23.28
N THR A 174 29.59 -7.01 21.98
CA THR A 174 29.83 -5.83 21.16
C THR A 174 28.51 -5.37 20.56
N THR A 175 28.25 -4.08 20.58
CA THR A 175 27.03 -3.51 20.05
C THR A 175 26.92 -3.76 18.55
N SER A 176 25.78 -4.24 18.10
CA SER A 176 25.42 -4.20 16.67
C SER A 176 24.82 -2.85 16.33
N ALA A 177 25.16 -2.30 15.17
CA ALA A 177 24.40 -1.20 14.61
C ALA A 177 23.00 -1.70 14.26
N SER A 178 21.95 -1.04 14.71
CA SER A 178 20.63 -1.16 14.06
C SER A 178 20.75 -0.42 12.73
N VAL A 179 20.58 -1.09 11.64
CA VAL A 179 20.61 -0.53 10.30
C VAL A 179 19.20 -0.49 9.80
N ASN A 180 18.70 0.69 9.45
CA ASN A 180 17.49 0.82 8.65
C ASN A 180 17.89 0.82 7.18
N SER A 181 17.30 -0.06 6.41
CA SER A 181 17.44 -0.12 4.97
C SER A 181 16.22 0.57 4.35
N PHE A 182 16.48 1.42 3.39
CA PHE A 182 15.47 2.05 2.56
C PHE A 182 15.73 1.58 1.13
N THR A 183 14.75 0.94 0.52
CA THR A 183 14.82 0.48 -0.86
C THR A 183 13.83 1.28 -1.68
N GLU A 184 14.32 1.97 -2.72
CA GLU A 184 13.46 2.73 -3.61
C GLU A 184 13.03 1.88 -4.80
N TYR A 185 11.82 2.15 -5.28
CA TYR A 185 11.24 1.58 -6.48
C TYR A 185 10.78 2.70 -7.41
N ASN A 186 10.83 2.44 -8.70
CA ASN A 186 10.31 3.29 -9.76
C ASN A 186 11.02 4.64 -9.97
N LEU A 187 12.15 4.93 -9.32
CA LEU A 187 12.99 6.04 -9.73
C LEU A 187 13.77 5.69 -11.01
N PRO A 188 13.95 6.66 -11.92
CA PRO A 188 14.84 6.47 -13.05
C PRO A 188 16.27 6.17 -12.61
N ALA A 189 16.99 5.37 -13.43
CA ALA A 189 18.39 5.07 -13.15
C ALA A 189 19.21 6.37 -13.00
N ASN A 190 20.06 6.42 -11.97
CA ASN A 190 20.86 7.57 -11.55
C ASN A 190 20.07 8.78 -10.99
N ALA A 191 18.78 8.67 -10.72
CA ALA A 191 18.07 9.69 -9.95
C ALA A 191 18.61 9.72 -8.52
N GLN A 192 18.94 10.92 -8.03
CA GLN A 192 19.43 11.09 -6.66
C GLN A 192 18.23 11.28 -5.72
N TRP A 193 18.10 10.42 -4.74
CA TRP A 193 17.06 10.52 -3.72
C TRP A 193 17.63 10.75 -2.33
N THR A 194 16.81 11.30 -1.44
CA THR A 194 17.24 11.79 -0.13
C THR A 194 16.30 11.32 0.96
N VAL A 195 16.88 10.71 1.99
CA VAL A 195 16.22 10.43 3.26
C VAL A 195 16.79 11.38 4.33
N GLN A 196 15.96 12.22 4.90
CA GLN A 196 16.33 12.94 6.11
C GLN A 196 16.07 12.04 7.31
N TYR A 197 17.09 11.75 8.07
CA TYR A 197 17.02 10.92 9.26
C TYR A 197 17.59 11.69 10.45
N SER A 198 16.80 11.86 11.52
CA SER A 198 17.19 12.67 12.70
C SER A 198 17.70 14.08 12.36
N GLY A 199 17.13 14.70 11.33
CA GLY A 199 17.53 16.02 10.86
C GLY A 199 18.75 16.04 9.92
N VAL A 200 19.39 14.90 9.65
CA VAL A 200 20.53 14.77 8.73
C VAL A 200 20.06 14.19 7.40
N ASN A 201 20.44 14.83 6.29
CA ASN A 201 20.15 14.35 4.95
C ASN A 201 21.16 13.29 4.51
N HIS A 202 20.67 12.15 4.08
CA HIS A 202 21.41 11.06 3.46
C HIS A 202 20.94 10.94 2.02
N THR A 203 21.87 10.95 1.06
CA THR A 203 21.55 10.89 -0.37
C THR A 203 22.15 9.65 -1.01
N SER A 204 21.46 9.09 -1.99
CA SER A 204 21.91 7.93 -2.77
C SER A 204 21.43 8.05 -4.21
N THR A 205 22.18 7.45 -5.13
CA THR A 205 21.77 7.16 -6.52
C THR A 205 21.58 5.67 -6.74
N SER A 206 21.77 4.86 -5.69
CA SER A 206 21.52 3.42 -5.70
C SER A 206 20.08 3.13 -5.31
N THR A 207 19.55 1.99 -5.74
CA THR A 207 18.19 1.53 -5.40
C THR A 207 18.00 1.24 -3.90
N SER A 208 19.07 1.20 -3.11
CA SER A 208 18.99 1.02 -1.67
C SER A 208 19.94 1.95 -0.92
N MET A 209 19.54 2.31 0.29
CA MET A 209 20.30 3.13 1.22
C MET A 209 20.21 2.54 2.62
N THR A 210 21.34 2.40 3.29
CA THR A 210 21.40 1.94 4.67
C THR A 210 21.81 3.06 5.59
N ILE A 211 21.04 3.29 6.67
CA ILE A 211 21.27 4.36 7.63
C ILE A 211 21.37 3.73 9.03
N ASN A 212 22.44 4.03 9.76
CA ASN A 212 22.56 3.62 11.16
C ASN A 212 21.48 4.31 11.99
N SER A 213 20.62 3.54 12.61
CA SER A 213 19.43 4.05 13.29
C SER A 213 19.69 4.41 14.74
N ARG A 214 19.02 5.47 15.21
CA ARG A 214 18.81 5.76 16.63
C ARG A 214 17.33 5.63 16.95
N TYR A 215 17.01 5.08 18.10
CA TYR A 215 15.64 4.97 18.59
C TYR A 215 14.92 6.32 18.63
N ASN A 216 13.64 6.31 18.32
CA ASN A 216 12.77 7.49 18.35
C ASN A 216 13.17 8.61 17.37
N SER A 217 13.86 8.27 16.31
CA SER A 217 14.24 9.24 15.27
C SER A 217 13.10 9.45 14.28
N THR A 218 12.90 10.69 13.90
CA THR A 218 12.01 11.03 12.79
C THR A 218 12.76 10.82 11.48
N TRP A 219 12.04 10.36 10.48
CA TRP A 219 12.54 10.28 9.12
C TRP A 219 11.57 10.92 8.15
N LYS A 220 12.11 11.44 7.05
CA LYS A 220 11.35 12.02 5.95
C LYS A 220 12.05 11.71 4.64
N ILE A 221 11.29 11.33 3.63
CA ILE A 221 11.78 11.13 2.28
C ILE A 221 11.28 12.30 1.44
N TYR A 222 12.17 12.89 0.68
CA TYR A 222 11.86 14.05 -0.13
C TYR A 222 11.48 13.63 -1.56
N PRO A 223 10.61 14.40 -2.22
CA PRO A 223 10.40 14.28 -3.64
C PRO A 223 11.71 14.40 -4.42
N VAL A 224 11.77 13.75 -5.56
CA VAL A 224 12.95 13.72 -6.44
C VAL A 224 12.59 14.36 -7.79
N ASP A 225 13.28 15.44 -8.14
CA ASP A 225 13.17 16.04 -9.46
C ASP A 225 14.22 15.41 -10.39
N PHE A 226 13.76 14.76 -11.46
CA PHE A 226 14.62 14.14 -12.44
C PHE A 226 14.09 14.38 -13.85
N ASN A 227 14.88 15.06 -14.70
CA ASN A 227 14.52 15.41 -16.07
C ASN A 227 13.14 16.10 -16.21
N GLY A 228 12.82 17.01 -15.29
CA GLY A 228 11.57 17.78 -15.30
C GLY A 228 10.33 17.00 -14.83
N VAL A 229 10.53 15.83 -14.25
CA VAL A 229 9.49 15.03 -13.60
C VAL A 229 9.79 14.95 -12.12
N THR A 230 8.82 15.35 -11.28
CA THR A 230 8.93 15.19 -9.83
C THR A 230 8.36 13.84 -9.43
N TYR A 231 9.16 13.03 -8.73
CA TYR A 231 8.78 11.73 -8.20
C TYR A 231 8.52 11.88 -6.70
N TYR A 232 7.34 11.51 -6.24
CA TYR A 232 6.95 11.59 -4.84
C TYR A 232 6.97 10.22 -4.19
N PRO A 233 7.51 10.10 -2.97
CA PRO A 233 7.45 8.85 -2.22
C PRO A 233 6.03 8.63 -1.68
N ILE A 234 5.47 7.43 -1.83
CA ILE A 234 4.17 7.04 -1.25
C ILE A 234 4.21 7.09 0.27
N TYR A 235 5.38 6.86 0.87
CA TYR A 235 5.60 6.99 2.31
C TYR A 235 6.60 8.11 2.57
N ALA A 236 6.09 9.33 2.78
CA ALA A 236 6.95 10.51 2.88
C ALA A 236 7.61 10.71 4.25
N GLY A 237 7.12 10.10 5.31
CA GLY A 237 7.70 10.24 6.65
C GLY A 237 7.04 9.40 7.73
N GLY A 238 7.73 9.22 8.85
CA GLY A 238 7.21 8.45 9.99
C GLY A 238 7.92 8.74 11.30
N LYS A 239 7.31 8.29 12.37
CA LYS A 239 7.88 8.27 13.73
C LYS A 239 8.03 6.83 14.18
N ASN A 240 9.09 6.55 14.96
CA ASN A 240 9.26 5.31 15.70
C ASN A 240 9.51 4.07 14.84
N LEU A 241 10.65 4.02 14.18
CA LEU A 241 11.19 2.73 13.76
C LEU A 241 11.73 2.03 15.01
N SER A 242 10.95 1.12 15.61
CA SER A 242 11.31 0.40 16.84
C SER A 242 12.15 -0.86 16.59
N THR A 243 12.40 -1.21 15.32
CA THR A 243 13.21 -2.38 14.90
C THR A 243 13.98 -2.00 13.64
N PRO A 244 15.06 -2.72 13.25
CA PRO A 244 15.62 -2.56 11.92
C PRO A 244 14.52 -2.89 10.90
N TYR A 245 14.16 -1.92 10.09
CA TYR A 245 13.18 -2.06 9.02
C TYR A 245 13.87 -1.96 7.67
N ASP A 246 13.46 -2.83 6.78
CA ASP A 246 13.56 -2.62 5.35
C ASP A 246 12.30 -1.86 4.96
N LEU A 247 12.41 -0.57 4.71
CA LEU A 247 11.32 0.24 4.22
C LEU A 247 11.40 0.30 2.70
N GLU A 248 10.41 -0.24 2.06
CA GLU A 248 10.20 -0.08 0.63
C GLU A 248 9.54 1.27 0.38
N VAL A 249 10.16 2.07 -0.48
CA VAL A 249 9.70 3.40 -0.85
C VAL A 249 9.36 3.37 -2.33
N ASP A 250 8.10 3.40 -2.64
CA ASP A 250 7.65 3.52 -4.01
C ASP A 250 7.58 4.99 -4.41
N PHE A 251 8.30 5.38 -5.47
CA PHE A 251 8.28 6.72 -6.00
C PHE A 251 7.36 6.79 -7.21
N ILE A 252 6.32 7.59 -7.10
CA ILE A 252 5.40 7.83 -8.19
C ILE A 252 5.80 9.12 -8.92
N PRO A 253 5.94 9.10 -10.25
CA PRO A 253 6.12 10.33 -11.01
C PRO A 253 4.86 11.18 -10.86
N MET A 254 4.94 12.23 -10.08
CA MET A 254 3.87 13.21 -9.99
C MET A 254 4.07 14.25 -11.06
N ARG A 255 3.23 14.16 -12.06
CA ARG A 255 3.08 15.17 -13.09
C ARG A 255 1.94 16.09 -12.71
N ASN A 256 1.85 17.23 -13.40
CA ASN A 256 0.76 18.17 -13.25
C ASN A 256 -0.59 17.48 -13.33
N LEU A 257 -1.58 18.00 -12.59
CA LEU A 257 -2.97 17.66 -12.87
C LEU A 257 -3.36 18.18 -14.25
N TYR A 258 -4.17 17.39 -14.91
CA TYR A 258 -4.76 17.80 -16.19
C TYR A 258 -6.27 17.86 -16.04
N VAL A 259 -6.86 18.94 -16.53
CA VAL A 259 -8.29 19.24 -16.40
C VAL A 259 -8.85 19.52 -17.78
N THR A 260 -9.91 18.81 -18.15
CA THR A 260 -10.64 19.08 -19.39
C THR A 260 -11.55 20.29 -19.23
N ASN A 261 -11.55 21.19 -20.21
CA ASN A 261 -12.42 22.36 -20.27
C ASN A 261 -13.44 22.17 -21.39
N LEU A 262 -14.63 21.73 -21.03
CA LEU A 262 -15.73 21.49 -21.98
C LEU A 262 -16.03 22.73 -22.85
N GLY A 263 -16.11 23.89 -22.23
CA GLY A 263 -16.49 25.13 -22.90
C GLY A 263 -15.39 25.72 -23.78
N ALA A 264 -14.15 25.20 -23.74
CA ALA A 264 -13.02 25.80 -24.44
C ALA A 264 -12.25 24.82 -25.35
N ASN A 265 -12.69 23.58 -25.48
CA ASN A 265 -12.05 22.54 -26.31
C ASN A 265 -10.54 22.40 -26.06
N ASN A 266 -10.15 22.47 -24.81
CA ASN A 266 -8.76 22.34 -24.40
C ASN A 266 -8.65 21.67 -23.03
N ILE A 267 -7.42 21.37 -22.64
CA ILE A 267 -7.08 20.96 -21.26
C ILE A 267 -6.19 22.02 -20.63
N SER A 268 -6.40 22.23 -19.33
CA SER A 268 -5.53 23.02 -18.47
C SER A 268 -4.61 22.12 -17.67
N MET A 269 -3.41 22.60 -17.39
CA MET A 269 -2.49 21.96 -16.43
C MET A 269 -2.51 22.73 -15.12
N VAL A 270 -2.49 22.01 -14.01
CA VAL A 270 -2.38 22.56 -12.66
C VAL A 270 -1.08 22.05 -12.04
N TYR A 271 -0.24 22.96 -11.58
CA TYR A 271 0.94 22.60 -10.82
C TYR A 271 0.57 22.12 -9.42
N TYR A 272 0.93 20.92 -9.08
CA TYR A 272 0.68 20.34 -7.76
C TYR A 272 1.37 21.11 -6.62
N ASN A 273 2.62 21.53 -6.85
CA ASN A 273 3.47 22.12 -5.80
C ASN A 273 2.97 23.46 -5.25
N ASN A 274 2.14 24.17 -5.99
CA ASN A 274 1.61 25.47 -5.58
C ASN A 274 0.11 25.65 -5.86
N ASN A 275 -0.59 24.59 -6.30
CA ASN A 275 -2.02 24.62 -6.59
C ASN A 275 -2.43 25.77 -7.52
N SER A 276 -1.68 26.00 -8.58
CA SER A 276 -1.94 27.05 -9.56
C SER A 276 -1.96 26.52 -10.99
N LEU A 277 -2.67 27.22 -11.86
CA LEU A 277 -2.63 26.90 -13.29
C LEU A 277 -1.22 27.08 -13.85
N ALA A 278 -0.77 26.10 -14.63
CA ALA A 278 0.52 26.13 -15.28
C ALA A 278 0.59 27.27 -16.31
N LYS A 279 1.68 28.02 -16.29
CA LYS A 279 1.98 29.06 -17.27
C LYS A 279 3.24 28.70 -18.04
N ASN A 280 3.27 29.03 -19.33
CA ASN A 280 4.48 28.93 -20.13
C ASN A 280 5.51 30.02 -19.73
N PRO A 281 6.76 29.98 -20.23
CA PRO A 281 7.77 31.00 -19.93
C PRO A 281 7.35 32.42 -20.32
N SER A 282 6.39 32.60 -21.24
CA SER A 282 5.83 33.91 -21.62
C SER A 282 4.76 34.41 -20.65
N GLY A 283 4.41 33.62 -19.62
CA GLY A 283 3.36 33.96 -18.63
C GLY A 283 1.94 33.61 -19.06
N GLU A 284 1.75 33.02 -20.25
CA GLU A 284 0.47 32.52 -20.74
C GLU A 284 0.16 31.16 -20.15
N TYR A 285 -1.14 30.86 -19.97
CA TYR A 285 -1.55 29.55 -19.45
C TYR A 285 -1.22 28.44 -20.45
N GLY A 286 -0.61 27.36 -19.97
CA GLY A 286 -0.29 26.18 -20.74
C GLY A 286 -1.55 25.38 -21.08
N LEU A 287 -2.23 25.79 -22.15
CA LEU A 287 -3.43 25.12 -22.65
C LEU A 287 -3.05 24.19 -23.79
N VAL A 288 -3.59 22.96 -23.79
CA VAL A 288 -3.44 22.03 -24.90
C VAL A 288 -4.78 21.89 -25.61
N SER A 289 -4.85 22.32 -26.87
CA SER A 289 -6.06 22.16 -27.70
C SER A 289 -6.29 20.68 -28.00
N VAL A 290 -7.52 20.22 -27.80
CA VAL A 290 -7.98 18.86 -28.06
C VAL A 290 -9.20 18.86 -29.00
N GLY A 291 -9.94 17.77 -29.08
CA GLY A 291 -11.23 17.76 -29.78
C GLY A 291 -12.32 18.54 -29.07
N PRO A 292 -13.49 18.69 -29.68
CA PRO A 292 -14.59 19.46 -29.11
C PRO A 292 -15.22 18.74 -27.90
N ASN A 293 -15.61 19.52 -26.90
CA ASN A 293 -16.21 19.08 -25.65
C ASN A 293 -15.41 17.93 -24.97
N PRO A 294 -14.15 18.18 -24.58
CA PRO A 294 -13.34 17.17 -23.90
C PRO A 294 -13.96 16.83 -22.53
N PHE A 295 -14.24 15.55 -22.30
CA PHE A 295 -14.98 15.10 -21.12
C PHE A 295 -14.12 14.27 -20.17
N GLY A 296 -14.00 12.97 -20.40
CA GLY A 296 -13.19 12.08 -19.59
C GLY A 296 -11.69 12.19 -19.90
N ILE A 297 -10.86 11.93 -18.91
CA ILE A 297 -9.40 11.99 -19.03
C ILE A 297 -8.76 10.87 -18.22
N VAL A 298 -7.80 10.16 -18.80
CA VAL A 298 -6.99 9.16 -18.10
C VAL A 298 -5.53 9.25 -18.53
N MET A 299 -4.62 9.06 -17.59
CA MET A 299 -3.17 9.04 -17.83
C MET A 299 -2.64 7.60 -17.85
N THR A 300 -1.65 7.34 -18.70
CA THR A 300 -0.91 6.06 -18.66
C THR A 300 -0.16 5.90 -17.33
N PRO A 301 0.02 4.66 -16.82
CA PRO A 301 0.73 4.42 -15.54
C PRO A 301 2.14 5.00 -15.50
N ASN A 302 2.84 5.02 -16.63
CA ASN A 302 4.17 5.65 -16.77
C ASN A 302 4.11 7.18 -16.92
N GLY A 303 2.90 7.77 -16.91
CA GLY A 303 2.68 9.21 -17.03
C GLY A 303 3.06 9.83 -18.37
N GLN A 304 3.33 9.05 -19.43
CA GLN A 304 3.81 9.57 -20.73
C GLN A 304 2.70 10.09 -21.63
N TYR A 305 1.49 9.56 -21.50
CA TYR A 305 0.37 9.90 -22.37
C TYR A 305 -0.91 10.13 -21.59
N LEU A 306 -1.74 11.06 -22.11
CA LEU A 306 -3.12 11.27 -21.70
C LEU A 306 -4.04 10.82 -22.81
N TYR A 307 -5.16 10.19 -22.45
CA TYR A 307 -6.26 9.85 -23.32
C TYR A 307 -7.49 10.65 -22.88
N ILE A 308 -8.10 11.39 -23.82
CA ILE A 308 -9.20 12.32 -23.54
C ILE A 308 -10.35 12.03 -24.49
N THR A 309 -11.56 11.85 -23.95
CA THR A 309 -12.75 11.69 -24.78
C THR A 309 -13.22 13.04 -25.29
N ASP A 310 -13.42 13.16 -26.60
CA ASP A 310 -13.98 14.34 -27.29
C ASP A 310 -15.39 14.00 -27.76
N ASN A 311 -16.43 14.56 -27.13
CA ASN A 311 -17.80 14.07 -27.24
C ASN A 311 -18.77 14.93 -28.06
N ASN A 312 -18.29 15.71 -29.00
CA ASN A 312 -19.14 16.53 -29.88
C ASN A 312 -18.58 16.58 -31.31
N GLY A 313 -18.74 15.51 -32.05
CA GLY A 313 -18.38 15.24 -33.44
C GLY A 313 -17.13 15.92 -34.02
N PRO A 314 -16.13 15.20 -34.52
CA PRO A 314 -16.15 13.75 -34.60
C PRO A 314 -15.80 13.12 -33.25
N ASP A 315 -16.52 12.05 -32.88
CA ASP A 315 -16.35 11.32 -31.64
C ASP A 315 -15.01 10.57 -31.64
N ASN A 316 -14.07 11.06 -30.84
CA ASN A 316 -12.71 10.54 -30.77
C ASN A 316 -12.22 10.41 -29.34
N VAL A 317 -11.07 9.75 -29.23
CA VAL A 317 -10.16 9.92 -28.10
C VAL A 317 -8.90 10.63 -28.60
N SER A 318 -8.62 11.83 -28.07
CA SER A 318 -7.36 12.53 -28.28
C SER A 318 -6.27 11.94 -27.40
N VAL A 319 -5.10 11.60 -27.99
CA VAL A 319 -3.93 11.13 -27.26
C VAL A 319 -2.91 12.26 -27.20
N ILE A 320 -2.49 12.62 -25.99
CA ILE A 320 -1.54 13.71 -25.76
C ILE A 320 -0.24 13.12 -25.18
N SER A 321 0.88 13.54 -25.75
CA SER A 321 2.19 13.31 -25.13
C SER A 321 2.41 14.34 -24.01
N THR A 322 2.65 13.88 -22.79
CA THR A 322 2.92 14.76 -21.64
C THR A 322 4.30 15.42 -21.69
N SER A 323 5.23 14.89 -22.48
CA SER A 323 6.55 15.50 -22.68
C SER A 323 6.53 16.70 -23.63
N SER A 324 5.66 16.66 -24.65
CA SER A 324 5.53 17.75 -25.64
C SER A 324 4.27 18.61 -25.40
N ASN A 325 3.36 18.16 -24.54
CA ASN A 325 2.04 18.78 -24.32
C ASN A 325 1.30 19.02 -25.64
N SER A 326 1.30 18.03 -26.52
CA SER A 326 0.66 18.10 -27.83
C SER A 326 -0.10 16.83 -28.17
N VAL A 327 -1.17 16.97 -28.94
CA VAL A 327 -1.94 15.83 -29.47
C VAL A 327 -1.08 15.09 -30.49
N ILE A 328 -0.87 13.80 -30.26
CA ILE A 328 -0.07 12.92 -31.13
C ILE A 328 -0.94 11.94 -31.93
N ALA A 329 -2.17 11.69 -31.49
CA ALA A 329 -3.12 10.83 -32.19
C ALA A 329 -4.57 11.23 -31.87
N LYS A 330 -5.48 10.91 -32.78
CA LYS A 330 -6.93 10.94 -32.57
C LYS A 330 -7.49 9.59 -32.98
N ILE A 331 -8.19 8.93 -32.07
CA ILE A 331 -8.70 7.57 -32.25
C ILE A 331 -10.22 7.64 -32.37
N PRO A 332 -10.81 7.33 -33.53
CA PRO A 332 -12.26 7.24 -33.66
C PRO A 332 -12.85 6.16 -32.74
N VAL A 333 -13.91 6.50 -32.02
CA VAL A 333 -14.65 5.61 -31.11
C VAL A 333 -16.14 5.64 -31.39
N GLY A 334 -16.96 5.05 -30.54
CA GLY A 334 -18.43 5.11 -30.69
C GLY A 334 -19.01 6.49 -30.34
N SER A 335 -20.33 6.64 -30.49
CA SER A 335 -21.02 7.94 -30.37
C SER A 335 -21.07 8.45 -28.94
N TYR A 336 -20.74 9.71 -28.78
CA TYR A 336 -20.79 10.48 -27.54
C TYR A 336 -19.95 9.86 -26.42
N PRO A 337 -18.62 9.75 -26.61
CA PRO A 337 -17.76 9.13 -25.62
C PRO A 337 -17.66 9.99 -24.34
N LYS A 338 -17.80 9.36 -23.16
CA LYS A 338 -17.77 10.02 -21.85
C LYS A 338 -16.70 9.44 -20.94
N GLY A 339 -17.03 8.44 -20.14
CA GLY A 339 -16.12 7.80 -19.21
C GLY A 339 -14.97 7.11 -19.93
N ILE A 340 -13.79 7.18 -19.32
CA ILE A 340 -12.58 6.58 -19.85
C ILE A 340 -11.72 6.05 -18.71
N VAL A 341 -11.22 4.84 -18.87
CA VAL A 341 -10.31 4.20 -17.89
C VAL A 341 -9.23 3.39 -18.59
N MET A 342 -8.07 3.27 -17.96
CA MET A 342 -6.97 2.45 -18.47
C MET A 342 -6.76 1.23 -17.57
N THR A 343 -6.39 0.10 -18.18
CA THR A 343 -5.95 -1.09 -17.42
C THR A 343 -4.70 -0.77 -16.59
N PRO A 344 -4.53 -1.35 -15.38
CA PRO A 344 -3.38 -1.07 -14.51
C PRO A 344 -2.03 -1.34 -15.15
N ASN A 345 -1.96 -2.28 -16.11
CA ASN A 345 -0.76 -2.57 -16.89
C ASN A 345 -0.50 -1.60 -18.06
N GLY A 346 -1.37 -0.60 -18.27
CA GLY A 346 -1.25 0.40 -19.31
C GLY A 346 -1.46 -0.11 -20.75
N GLN A 347 -1.98 -1.33 -20.95
CA GLN A 347 -2.09 -1.92 -22.29
C GLN A 347 -3.37 -1.54 -23.02
N TYR A 348 -4.47 -1.33 -22.31
CA TYR A 348 -5.78 -1.07 -22.90
C TYR A 348 -6.49 0.10 -22.24
N VAL A 349 -7.21 0.87 -23.07
CA VAL A 349 -8.11 1.94 -22.63
C VAL A 349 -9.54 1.52 -22.98
N TYR A 350 -10.43 1.63 -22.00
CA TYR A 350 -11.86 1.38 -22.16
C TYR A 350 -12.60 2.71 -22.14
N VAL A 351 -13.45 2.93 -23.13
CA VAL A 351 -14.20 4.18 -23.33
C VAL A 351 -15.67 3.84 -23.46
N ASP A 352 -16.50 4.38 -22.57
CA ASP A 352 -17.94 4.25 -22.75
C ASP A 352 -18.44 5.26 -23.81
N ASN A 353 -19.30 4.78 -24.69
CA ASN A 353 -19.92 5.54 -25.76
C ASN A 353 -21.42 5.68 -25.43
N ASN A 354 -21.79 6.82 -24.84
CA ASN A 354 -23.08 7.03 -24.19
C ASN A 354 -24.28 6.86 -25.14
N ASP A 355 -24.19 7.43 -26.36
CA ASP A 355 -25.24 7.30 -27.38
C ASP A 355 -25.07 6.02 -28.24
N GLY A 356 -23.92 5.36 -28.12
CA GLY A 356 -23.62 4.13 -28.83
C GLY A 356 -24.05 2.86 -28.08
N ASP A 357 -24.46 2.95 -26.82
CA ASP A 357 -24.80 1.82 -25.94
C ASP A 357 -23.69 0.73 -25.91
N ASN A 358 -22.43 1.16 -25.95
CA ASN A 358 -21.28 0.24 -26.01
C ASN A 358 -20.00 0.85 -25.39
N VAL A 359 -19.00 -0.01 -25.25
CA VAL A 359 -17.66 0.37 -24.79
C VAL A 359 -16.66 0.05 -25.88
N SER A 360 -15.86 1.03 -26.30
CA SER A 360 -14.71 0.86 -27.16
C SER A 360 -13.49 0.45 -26.37
N VAL A 361 -12.75 -0.58 -26.83
CA VAL A 361 -11.47 -1.00 -26.24
C VAL A 361 -10.36 -0.60 -27.18
N ILE A 362 -9.47 0.27 -26.69
CA ILE A 362 -8.33 0.80 -27.44
C ILE A 362 -7.06 0.08 -26.97
N SER A 363 -6.25 -0.37 -27.90
CA SER A 363 -4.87 -0.81 -27.62
C SER A 363 -3.95 0.41 -27.52
N ALA A 364 -3.30 0.61 -26.37
CA ALA A 364 -2.38 1.72 -26.17
C ALA A 364 -1.11 1.62 -27.03
N SER A 365 -0.70 0.42 -27.41
CA SER A 365 0.47 0.23 -28.26
C SER A 365 0.24 0.61 -29.73
N SER A 366 -0.99 0.46 -30.23
CA SER A 366 -1.35 0.76 -31.63
C SER A 366 -2.20 2.02 -31.79
N ASN A 367 -2.69 2.60 -30.70
CA ASN A 367 -3.65 3.71 -30.67
C ASN A 367 -4.84 3.44 -31.62
N SER A 368 -5.41 2.26 -31.53
CA SER A 368 -6.56 1.84 -32.36
C SER A 368 -7.58 1.03 -31.55
N VAL A 369 -8.86 1.13 -31.94
CA VAL A 369 -9.93 0.33 -31.35
C VAL A 369 -9.76 -1.12 -31.81
N ILE A 370 -9.69 -2.05 -30.85
CA ILE A 370 -9.52 -3.50 -31.08
C ILE A 370 -10.77 -4.29 -30.78
N ALA A 371 -11.72 -3.73 -30.03
CA ALA A 371 -13.00 -4.36 -29.72
C ALA A 371 -14.07 -3.30 -29.42
N THR A 372 -15.32 -3.66 -29.64
CA THR A 372 -16.50 -2.90 -29.22
C THR A 372 -17.43 -3.86 -28.46
N ILE A 373 -17.81 -3.48 -27.24
CA ILE A 373 -18.56 -4.32 -26.30
C ILE A 373 -19.93 -3.67 -26.07
N ILE A 374 -21.00 -4.37 -26.41
CA ILE A 374 -22.36 -3.91 -26.12
C ILE A 374 -22.61 -4.03 -24.61
N VAL A 375 -23.11 -2.95 -24.01
CA VAL A 375 -23.47 -2.83 -22.59
C VAL A 375 -24.92 -2.40 -22.43
N GLY A 376 -25.33 -1.96 -21.24
CA GLY A 376 -26.62 -1.32 -21.06
C GLY A 376 -26.71 0.03 -21.76
N LYS A 377 -27.91 0.64 -21.76
CA LYS A 377 -28.14 1.90 -22.47
C LYS A 377 -27.57 3.10 -21.74
N SER A 378 -27.05 4.04 -22.53
CA SER A 378 -26.46 5.31 -22.08
C SER A 378 -25.35 5.08 -21.03
N PRO A 379 -24.31 4.31 -21.33
CA PRO A 379 -23.18 4.15 -20.41
C PRO A 379 -22.54 5.50 -20.12
N PHE A 380 -22.16 5.71 -18.84
CA PHE A 380 -21.75 7.04 -18.40
C PHE A 380 -20.43 7.08 -17.63
N GLY A 381 -20.15 6.10 -16.81
CA GLY A 381 -18.94 5.98 -16.03
C GLY A 381 -18.40 4.57 -16.06
N ILE A 382 -17.09 4.47 -16.02
CA ILE A 382 -16.39 3.18 -16.11
C ILE A 382 -15.23 3.14 -15.14
N ALA A 383 -15.10 2.03 -14.40
CA ALA A 383 -14.00 1.76 -13.49
C ALA A 383 -13.46 0.35 -13.68
N ILE A 384 -12.16 0.16 -13.44
CA ILE A 384 -11.49 -1.13 -13.62
C ILE A 384 -10.95 -1.65 -12.29
N THR A 385 -11.04 -2.97 -12.06
CA THR A 385 -10.50 -3.57 -10.84
C THR A 385 -8.96 -3.43 -10.79
N PRO A 386 -8.34 -3.28 -9.59
CA PRO A 386 -6.90 -3.12 -9.46
C PRO A 386 -6.07 -4.26 -10.05
N ASN A 387 -6.64 -5.47 -10.13
CA ASN A 387 -6.02 -6.61 -10.81
C ASN A 387 -6.24 -6.61 -12.34
N GLY A 388 -6.97 -5.61 -12.87
CA GLY A 388 -7.25 -5.46 -14.29
C GLY A 388 -8.21 -6.50 -14.90
N GLN A 389 -8.87 -7.35 -14.10
CA GLN A 389 -9.68 -8.47 -14.63
C GLN A 389 -11.11 -8.09 -15.03
N PHE A 390 -11.68 -7.07 -14.40
CA PHE A 390 -13.06 -6.65 -14.66
C PHE A 390 -13.16 -5.13 -14.78
N ALA A 391 -14.01 -4.67 -15.71
CA ALA A 391 -14.45 -3.28 -15.78
C ALA A 391 -15.95 -3.23 -15.44
N TYR A 392 -16.35 -2.24 -14.65
CA TYR A 392 -17.70 -1.95 -14.23
C TYR A 392 -18.16 -0.67 -14.92
N VAL A 393 -19.28 -0.72 -15.62
CA VAL A 393 -19.83 0.37 -16.44
C VAL A 393 -21.22 0.72 -15.93
N THR A 394 -21.45 1.99 -15.60
CA THR A 394 -22.80 2.46 -15.23
C THR A 394 -23.64 2.75 -16.46
N ASP A 395 -24.85 2.20 -16.52
CA ASP A 395 -25.81 2.36 -17.60
C ASP A 395 -26.95 3.29 -17.13
N ASP A 396 -26.88 4.60 -17.45
CA ASP A 396 -27.69 5.71 -16.89
C ASP A 396 -29.08 5.90 -17.55
N SER A 397 -29.52 4.99 -18.40
CA SER A 397 -30.86 5.10 -18.99
C SER A 397 -31.94 4.55 -18.05
N ALA A 398 -33.10 5.20 -18.01
CA ALA A 398 -34.27 4.71 -17.27
C ALA A 398 -34.68 3.29 -17.66
N SER A 399 -34.35 2.84 -18.87
CA SER A 399 -34.60 1.48 -19.35
C SER A 399 -33.53 0.46 -18.94
N SER A 400 -32.37 0.90 -18.48
CA SER A 400 -31.27 0.07 -17.99
C SER A 400 -31.12 0.19 -16.48
N ASN A 401 -30.74 1.35 -15.97
CA ASN A 401 -30.50 1.59 -14.54
C ASN A 401 -29.69 0.46 -13.89
N SER A 402 -28.58 0.10 -14.52
CA SER A 402 -27.77 -1.08 -14.18
C SER A 402 -26.28 -0.74 -14.16
N VAL A 403 -25.51 -1.74 -13.72
CA VAL A 403 -24.05 -1.74 -13.89
C VAL A 403 -23.69 -2.98 -14.70
N SER A 404 -23.10 -2.79 -15.87
CA SER A 404 -22.54 -3.85 -16.70
C SER A 404 -21.15 -4.24 -16.21
N VAL A 405 -20.87 -5.53 -16.03
CA VAL A 405 -19.56 -6.06 -15.64
C VAL A 405 -18.91 -6.72 -16.84
N ILE A 406 -17.79 -6.20 -17.27
CA ILE A 406 -17.02 -6.66 -18.43
C ILE A 406 -15.81 -7.46 -17.94
N SER A 407 -15.60 -8.67 -18.46
CA SER A 407 -14.34 -9.38 -18.33
C SER A 407 -13.34 -8.83 -19.35
N THR A 408 -12.23 -8.28 -18.88
CA THR A 408 -11.17 -7.72 -19.73
C THR A 408 -10.43 -8.78 -20.54
N ALA A 409 -10.36 -10.01 -20.03
CA ALA A 409 -9.73 -11.12 -20.74
C ALA A 409 -10.52 -11.56 -21.99
N SER A 410 -11.86 -11.45 -21.96
CA SER A 410 -12.73 -11.86 -23.08
C SER A 410 -13.34 -10.69 -23.84
N ASN A 411 -13.26 -9.47 -23.31
CA ASN A 411 -13.96 -8.29 -23.80
C ASN A 411 -15.48 -8.55 -23.99
N LYS A 412 -16.11 -9.17 -22.97
CA LYS A 412 -17.54 -9.47 -22.96
C LYS A 412 -18.17 -9.09 -21.63
N VAL A 413 -19.44 -8.69 -21.67
CA VAL A 413 -20.25 -8.55 -20.46
C VAL A 413 -20.48 -9.94 -19.85
N VAL A 414 -20.11 -10.11 -18.58
CA VAL A 414 -20.22 -11.36 -17.82
C VAL A 414 -21.30 -11.29 -16.74
N ALA A 415 -21.73 -10.09 -16.36
CA ALA A 415 -22.84 -9.86 -15.44
C ALA A 415 -23.47 -8.50 -15.70
N THR A 416 -24.75 -8.37 -15.35
CA THR A 416 -25.47 -7.09 -15.28
C THR A 416 -26.12 -6.99 -13.92
N ILE A 417 -25.81 -5.95 -13.18
CA ILE A 417 -26.27 -5.71 -11.81
C ILE A 417 -27.40 -4.69 -11.88
N PRO A 418 -28.64 -5.02 -11.55
CA PRO A 418 -29.77 -4.08 -11.54
C PRO A 418 -29.88 -3.35 -10.18
N GLY A 419 -30.82 -2.40 -10.10
CA GLY A 419 -31.25 -1.79 -8.83
C GLY A 419 -30.64 -0.42 -8.54
N PHE A 420 -30.23 0.30 -9.58
CA PHE A 420 -29.76 1.69 -9.51
C PHE A 420 -30.86 2.67 -9.98
N PHE A 421 -30.60 3.95 -9.79
CA PHE A 421 -31.46 5.00 -10.33
C PHE A 421 -30.62 6.20 -10.78
N GLY A 422 -30.40 6.32 -12.07
CA GLY A 422 -29.48 7.30 -12.67
C GLY A 422 -28.02 7.07 -12.23
N PRO A 423 -27.45 5.83 -12.40
CA PRO A 423 -26.08 5.57 -11.97
C PRO A 423 -25.09 6.28 -12.89
N ARG A 424 -24.19 7.09 -12.34
CA ARG A 424 -23.20 7.90 -13.07
C ARG A 424 -21.78 7.61 -12.63
N GLY A 425 -21.30 8.31 -11.62
CA GLY A 425 -19.96 8.11 -11.11
C GLY A 425 -19.77 6.72 -10.51
N ILE A 426 -18.60 6.11 -10.77
CA ILE A 426 -18.26 4.78 -10.28
C ILE A 426 -16.79 4.73 -9.90
N ALA A 427 -16.47 4.11 -8.76
CA ALA A 427 -15.09 3.93 -8.30
C ALA A 427 -14.93 2.61 -7.54
N ILE A 428 -13.73 2.04 -7.60
CA ILE A 428 -13.41 0.75 -7.00
C ILE A 428 -12.39 0.94 -5.88
N THR A 429 -12.58 0.23 -4.77
CA THR A 429 -11.61 0.26 -3.66
C THR A 429 -10.24 -0.30 -4.10
N PRO A 430 -9.11 0.19 -3.54
CA PRO A 430 -7.77 -0.27 -3.92
C PRO A 430 -7.52 -1.77 -3.70
N ASN A 431 -8.27 -2.38 -2.76
CA ASN A 431 -8.25 -3.83 -2.55
C ASN A 431 -9.14 -4.62 -3.54
N GLY A 432 -9.88 -3.93 -4.42
CA GLY A 432 -10.77 -4.51 -5.41
C GLY A 432 -12.03 -5.18 -4.87
N GLN A 433 -12.36 -5.03 -3.59
CA GLN A 433 -13.47 -5.76 -2.96
C GLN A 433 -14.83 -5.08 -3.15
N TYR A 434 -14.85 -3.75 -3.28
CA TYR A 434 -16.09 -2.98 -3.35
C TYR A 434 -16.06 -1.96 -4.49
N VAL A 435 -17.23 -1.78 -5.10
CA VAL A 435 -17.48 -0.73 -6.09
C VAL A 435 -18.52 0.23 -5.52
N TYR A 436 -18.24 1.52 -5.55
CA TYR A 436 -19.14 2.58 -5.13
C TYR A 436 -19.73 3.26 -6.37
N VAL A 437 -21.05 3.38 -6.42
CA VAL A 437 -21.80 3.94 -7.56
C VAL A 437 -22.64 5.11 -7.08
N ALA A 438 -22.43 6.28 -7.65
CA ALA A 438 -23.24 7.46 -7.38
C ALA A 438 -24.53 7.41 -8.20
N ASN A 439 -25.68 7.37 -7.52
CA ASN A 439 -27.01 7.36 -8.14
C ASN A 439 -27.58 8.76 -8.17
N SER A 440 -27.44 9.45 -9.30
CA SER A 440 -27.83 10.86 -9.43
C SER A 440 -29.34 11.09 -9.33
N GLY A 441 -30.14 10.06 -9.62
CA GLY A 441 -31.60 10.11 -9.54
C GLY A 441 -32.18 9.70 -8.19
N ALA A 442 -31.34 9.25 -7.25
CA ALA A 442 -31.80 8.74 -5.94
C ALA A 442 -31.04 9.35 -4.75
N ASP A 443 -30.16 10.32 -4.98
CA ASP A 443 -29.42 11.06 -3.93
C ASP A 443 -28.66 10.13 -2.96
N ASN A 444 -28.10 9.05 -3.48
CA ASN A 444 -27.41 8.05 -2.68
C ASN A 444 -26.22 7.40 -3.43
N VAL A 445 -25.45 6.61 -2.69
CA VAL A 445 -24.35 5.79 -3.22
C VAL A 445 -24.66 4.33 -2.96
N SER A 446 -24.66 3.50 -4.00
CA SER A 446 -24.75 2.06 -3.88
C SER A 446 -23.35 1.45 -3.73
N VAL A 447 -23.23 0.43 -2.88
CA VAL A 447 -22.02 -0.37 -2.70
C VAL A 447 -22.24 -1.75 -3.27
N ILE A 448 -21.42 -2.13 -4.23
CA ILE A 448 -21.42 -3.46 -4.87
C ILE A 448 -20.27 -4.26 -4.27
N SER A 449 -20.52 -5.52 -3.91
CA SER A 449 -19.46 -6.49 -3.63
C SER A 449 -18.99 -7.11 -4.95
N THR A 450 -17.69 -7.03 -5.25
CA THR A 450 -17.12 -7.62 -6.47
C THR A 450 -17.12 -9.14 -6.47
N SER A 451 -17.12 -9.77 -5.28
CA SER A 451 -17.16 -11.22 -5.14
C SER A 451 -18.52 -11.84 -5.51
N SER A 452 -19.62 -11.08 -5.31
CA SER A 452 -20.98 -11.54 -5.61
C SER A 452 -21.62 -10.82 -6.79
N ASN A 453 -21.02 -9.74 -7.29
CA ASN A 453 -21.61 -8.83 -8.28
C ASN A 453 -23.04 -8.42 -7.89
N SER A 454 -23.24 -8.00 -6.65
CA SER A 454 -24.55 -7.57 -6.15
C SER A 454 -24.43 -6.35 -5.25
N VAL A 455 -25.48 -5.51 -5.24
CA VAL A 455 -25.58 -4.38 -4.31
C VAL A 455 -25.77 -4.93 -2.89
N ILE A 456 -24.85 -4.57 -1.98
CA ILE A 456 -24.88 -5.02 -0.58
C ILE A 456 -25.32 -3.91 0.39
N LEU A 457 -25.24 -2.64 -0.04
CA LEU A 457 -25.58 -1.50 0.79
C LEU A 457 -25.95 -0.30 -0.09
N VAL A 458 -26.82 0.56 0.44
CA VAL A 458 -27.12 1.90 -0.12
C VAL A 458 -26.90 2.92 0.97
N ILE A 459 -26.09 3.95 0.66
CA ILE A 459 -25.70 5.01 1.60
C ILE A 459 -26.42 6.29 1.17
N PRO A 460 -27.37 6.82 1.97
CA PRO A 460 -28.03 8.07 1.67
C PRO A 460 -27.05 9.26 1.80
N ILE A 461 -27.09 10.17 0.84
CA ILE A 461 -26.26 11.38 0.83
C ILE A 461 -27.10 12.62 1.15
N GLY A 462 -28.36 12.66 0.67
CA GLY A 462 -29.31 13.74 0.96
C GLY A 462 -29.27 14.90 -0.03
N TYR A 463 -28.48 14.79 -1.09
CA TYR A 463 -28.48 15.72 -2.24
C TYR A 463 -28.04 14.98 -3.52
N SER A 464 -28.34 15.56 -4.68
CA SER A 464 -28.00 14.95 -5.97
C SER A 464 -26.50 14.77 -6.11
N VAL A 465 -26.09 13.54 -6.36
CA VAL A 465 -24.70 13.12 -6.51
C VAL A 465 -24.37 12.86 -7.99
N SER A 466 -23.12 13.14 -8.38
CA SER A 466 -22.70 12.96 -9.77
C SER A 466 -21.46 12.08 -9.89
N ARG A 467 -20.50 12.24 -9.01
CA ARG A 467 -19.18 11.61 -9.10
C ARG A 467 -18.75 11.00 -7.78
N VAL A 468 -17.89 10.01 -7.89
CA VAL A 468 -17.32 9.31 -6.72
C VAL A 468 -15.88 8.94 -7.01
N THR A 469 -15.02 9.05 -6.00
CA THR A 469 -13.66 8.53 -6.01
C THR A 469 -13.33 7.90 -4.66
N VAL A 470 -12.35 6.99 -4.64
CA VAL A 470 -11.90 6.32 -3.41
C VAL A 470 -10.48 6.81 -3.09
N SER A 471 -10.19 7.05 -1.81
CA SER A 471 -8.85 7.38 -1.36
C SER A 471 -7.85 6.25 -1.68
N PRO A 472 -6.59 6.54 -2.05
CA PRO A 472 -5.56 5.53 -2.31
C PRO A 472 -5.35 4.54 -1.17
N ASN A 473 -5.51 4.97 0.09
CA ASN A 473 -5.45 4.10 1.27
C ASN A 473 -6.74 3.27 1.49
N GLY A 474 -7.80 3.51 0.69
CA GLY A 474 -9.08 2.81 0.77
C GLY A 474 -9.94 3.14 1.99
N GLN A 475 -9.58 4.16 2.80
CA GLN A 475 -10.29 4.48 4.05
C GLN A 475 -11.51 5.37 3.82
N TYR A 476 -11.52 6.17 2.76
CA TYR A 476 -12.58 7.12 2.46
C TYR A 476 -13.05 7.03 1.02
N VAL A 477 -14.32 7.36 0.84
CA VAL A 477 -14.95 7.58 -0.46
C VAL A 477 -15.44 9.02 -0.49
N TYR A 478 -15.08 9.75 -1.53
CA TYR A 478 -15.48 11.15 -1.74
C TYR A 478 -16.53 11.20 -2.84
N VAL A 479 -17.64 11.85 -2.54
CA VAL A 479 -18.81 11.91 -3.42
C VAL A 479 -19.13 13.36 -3.72
N ALA A 480 -18.97 13.77 -4.97
CA ALA A 480 -19.29 15.12 -5.42
C ALA A 480 -20.74 15.21 -5.92
N GLY A 481 -21.43 16.30 -5.58
CA GLY A 481 -22.77 16.57 -6.05
C GLY A 481 -23.32 17.87 -5.49
N SER A 482 -24.33 18.44 -6.13
CA SER A 482 -24.86 19.77 -5.84
C SER A 482 -23.74 20.83 -5.72
N ASN A 483 -23.37 21.27 -4.54
CA ASN A 483 -22.29 22.22 -4.30
C ASN A 483 -21.39 21.73 -3.13
N SER A 484 -21.28 20.43 -2.98
CA SER A 484 -20.59 19.81 -1.85
C SER A 484 -19.90 18.51 -2.24
N VAL A 485 -18.96 18.10 -1.38
CA VAL A 485 -18.37 16.77 -1.37
C VAL A 485 -18.72 16.10 -0.05
N SER A 486 -19.36 14.94 -0.09
CA SER A 486 -19.54 14.08 1.08
C SER A 486 -18.35 13.14 1.22
N VAL A 487 -17.86 13.00 2.45
CA VAL A 487 -16.80 12.04 2.84
C VAL A 487 -17.47 10.85 3.51
N ILE A 488 -17.30 9.67 2.95
CA ILE A 488 -17.82 8.41 3.48
C ILE A 488 -16.65 7.61 4.04
N SER A 489 -16.72 7.19 5.29
CA SER A 489 -15.78 6.22 5.86
C SER A 489 -16.11 4.81 5.36
N THR A 490 -15.16 4.12 4.73
CA THR A 490 -15.35 2.74 4.24
C THR A 490 -15.51 1.73 5.39
N ALA A 491 -14.94 2.02 6.55
CA ALA A 491 -15.05 1.17 7.73
C ALA A 491 -16.48 1.14 8.32
N SER A 492 -17.20 2.29 8.26
CA SER A 492 -18.57 2.41 8.79
C SER A 492 -19.63 2.47 7.72
N ASN A 493 -19.27 2.74 6.46
CA ASN A 493 -20.16 3.05 5.36
C ASN A 493 -21.17 4.18 5.70
N LYS A 494 -20.67 5.21 6.38
CA LYS A 494 -21.47 6.39 6.76
C LYS A 494 -20.78 7.66 6.30
N VAL A 495 -21.57 8.69 5.97
CA VAL A 495 -21.07 10.04 5.77
C VAL A 495 -20.50 10.55 7.09
N VAL A 496 -19.24 10.97 7.09
CA VAL A 496 -18.51 11.49 8.26
C VAL A 496 -18.24 12.98 8.15
N ALA A 497 -18.23 13.54 6.95
CA ALA A 497 -18.09 14.97 6.70
C ALA A 497 -18.82 15.37 5.41
N THR A 498 -19.17 16.68 5.31
CA THR A 498 -19.68 17.30 4.08
C THR A 498 -18.95 18.62 3.91
N ILE A 499 -18.29 18.79 2.78
CA ILE A 499 -17.37 19.89 2.48
C ILE A 499 -18.02 20.77 1.39
N PRO A 500 -18.36 22.02 1.66
CA PRO A 500 -18.84 22.95 0.63
C PRO A 500 -17.74 23.21 -0.42
N VAL A 501 -18.10 23.19 -1.70
CA VAL A 501 -17.23 23.48 -2.85
C VAL A 501 -17.92 24.47 -3.80
N GLY A 502 -17.36 24.67 -4.99
CA GLY A 502 -18.02 25.50 -6.01
C GLY A 502 -19.30 24.89 -6.57
N THR A 503 -19.92 25.58 -7.52
CA THR A 503 -21.20 25.14 -8.09
C THR A 503 -21.02 24.05 -9.15
N SER A 504 -21.97 23.12 -9.19
CA SER A 504 -21.98 21.97 -10.13
C SER A 504 -20.63 21.20 -10.14
N PRO A 505 -20.19 20.64 -9.01
CA PRO A 505 -18.96 19.86 -9.00
C PRO A 505 -19.10 18.64 -9.90
N ASN A 506 -18.12 18.42 -10.79
CA ASN A 506 -18.19 17.37 -11.80
C ASN A 506 -17.02 16.39 -11.70
N GLY A 507 -15.78 16.77 -11.99
CA GLY A 507 -14.63 15.88 -11.84
C GLY A 507 -14.11 15.87 -10.39
N ILE A 508 -13.64 14.71 -9.93
CA ILE A 508 -13.09 14.55 -8.58
C ILE A 508 -11.94 13.54 -8.60
N THR A 509 -10.81 13.89 -8.00
CA THR A 509 -9.64 13.02 -7.89
C THR A 509 -8.86 13.26 -6.61
N VAL A 510 -8.29 12.20 -6.03
CA VAL A 510 -7.42 12.26 -4.84
C VAL A 510 -5.96 12.13 -5.28
N THR A 511 -5.05 12.85 -4.62
CA THR A 511 -3.62 12.68 -4.84
C THR A 511 -3.14 11.31 -4.34
N PRO A 512 -2.14 10.69 -5.00
CA PRO A 512 -1.64 9.36 -4.60
C PRO A 512 -1.09 9.27 -3.17
N ASN A 513 -0.65 10.40 -2.59
CA ASN A 513 -0.20 10.49 -1.21
C ASN A 513 -1.34 10.78 -0.20
N ASP A 514 -2.59 10.76 -0.65
CA ASP A 514 -3.77 11.07 0.17
C ASP A 514 -3.80 12.48 0.82
N GLU A 515 -2.98 13.44 0.36
CA GLU A 515 -2.93 14.77 1.00
C GLU A 515 -4.04 15.71 0.52
N TYR A 516 -4.39 15.64 -0.78
CA TYR A 516 -5.35 16.57 -1.38
C TYR A 516 -6.39 15.85 -2.23
N LEU A 517 -7.57 16.42 -2.20
CA LEU A 517 -8.67 16.10 -3.10
C LEU A 517 -8.94 17.32 -4.00
N TYR A 518 -8.97 17.12 -5.29
CA TYR A 518 -9.30 18.14 -6.28
C TYR A 518 -10.68 17.91 -6.85
N VAL A 519 -11.45 18.97 -6.93
CA VAL A 519 -12.84 18.95 -7.42
C VAL A 519 -13.02 20.04 -8.44
N THR A 520 -13.34 19.68 -9.69
CA THR A 520 -13.72 20.66 -10.72
C THR A 520 -15.15 21.10 -10.49
N ASN A 521 -15.36 22.41 -10.49
CA ASN A 521 -16.67 23.04 -10.32
C ASN A 521 -17.09 23.63 -11.66
N GLU A 522 -17.86 22.89 -12.45
CA GLU A 522 -18.25 23.24 -13.80
C GLU A 522 -19.03 24.56 -13.84
N GLY A 523 -19.95 24.76 -12.88
CA GLY A 523 -20.83 25.95 -12.86
C GLY A 523 -20.18 27.21 -12.30
N SER A 524 -18.98 27.12 -11.69
CA SER A 524 -18.24 28.28 -11.17
C SER A 524 -16.84 28.41 -11.77
N ASP A 525 -16.54 27.71 -12.87
CA ASP A 525 -15.27 27.79 -13.60
C ASP A 525 -14.05 27.74 -12.68
N SER A 526 -14.05 26.79 -11.74
CA SER A 526 -13.05 26.73 -10.69
C SER A 526 -12.68 25.29 -10.31
N ILE A 527 -11.59 25.15 -9.57
CA ILE A 527 -11.20 23.88 -8.95
C ILE A 527 -11.05 24.12 -7.45
N SER A 528 -11.82 23.41 -6.64
CA SER A 528 -11.62 23.38 -5.19
C SER A 528 -10.50 22.40 -4.83
N VAL A 529 -9.55 22.83 -4.02
CA VAL A 529 -8.49 21.99 -3.44
C VAL A 529 -8.81 21.78 -1.97
N ILE A 530 -9.01 20.54 -1.60
CA ILE A 530 -9.41 20.13 -0.26
C ILE A 530 -8.24 19.40 0.40
N SER A 531 -7.91 19.76 1.63
CA SER A 531 -7.00 18.96 2.46
C SER A 531 -7.79 17.78 3.04
N THR A 532 -7.33 16.56 2.75
CA THR A 532 -7.96 15.33 3.26
C THR A 532 -7.77 15.13 4.77
N SER A 533 -6.74 15.76 5.35
CA SER A 533 -6.48 15.68 6.79
C SER A 533 -7.38 16.59 7.64
N SER A 534 -7.94 17.65 7.04
CA SER A 534 -8.82 18.61 7.73
C SER A 534 -10.24 18.64 7.18
N ASP A 535 -10.53 17.90 6.10
CA ASP A 535 -11.81 17.89 5.39
C ASP A 535 -12.29 19.32 5.07
N SER A 536 -11.40 20.18 4.57
CA SER A 536 -11.70 21.58 4.30
C SER A 536 -11.03 22.08 3.02
N VAL A 537 -11.72 23.01 2.32
CA VAL A 537 -11.13 23.68 1.16
C VAL A 537 -10.00 24.60 1.64
N ILE A 538 -8.78 24.35 1.15
CA ILE A 538 -7.59 25.15 1.46
C ILE A 538 -7.33 26.24 0.43
N THR A 539 -7.75 26.02 -0.81
CA THR A 539 -7.66 27.03 -1.89
C THR A 539 -8.64 26.71 -3.01
N THR A 540 -8.94 27.73 -3.80
CA THR A 540 -9.75 27.60 -5.02
C THR A 540 -8.95 28.14 -6.20
N ILE A 541 -8.73 27.31 -7.20
CA ILE A 541 -8.03 27.69 -8.43
C ILE A 541 -9.06 28.23 -9.41
N THR A 542 -8.78 29.43 -9.91
CA THR A 542 -9.58 30.11 -10.93
C THR A 542 -8.70 30.57 -12.08
N GLY A 543 -9.28 31.01 -13.21
CA GLY A 543 -8.52 31.54 -14.33
C GLY A 543 -9.12 31.16 -15.69
N THR A 544 -8.33 30.56 -16.57
CA THR A 544 -8.78 30.19 -17.93
C THR A 544 -9.57 28.87 -17.97
N LEU A 545 -10.17 28.48 -16.86
CA LEU A 545 -11.09 27.35 -16.81
C LEU A 545 -12.43 27.74 -17.46
N ALA A 546 -12.97 26.84 -18.26
CA ALA A 546 -14.26 27.03 -18.91
C ALA A 546 -15.05 25.71 -18.85
N ASN A 547 -16.04 25.66 -17.97
CA ASN A 547 -16.77 24.45 -17.64
C ASN A 547 -15.81 23.27 -17.39
N PRO A 548 -14.93 23.36 -16.38
CA PRO A 548 -13.95 22.29 -16.08
C PRO A 548 -14.68 21.02 -15.67
N CYS A 549 -14.38 19.91 -16.34
CA CYS A 549 -15.09 18.65 -16.18
C CYS A 549 -14.16 17.54 -15.67
N GLY A 550 -13.47 16.83 -16.55
CA GLY A 550 -12.56 15.77 -16.17
C GLY A 550 -11.30 16.27 -15.48
N ILE A 551 -10.86 15.56 -14.48
CA ILE A 551 -9.61 15.83 -13.79
C ILE A 551 -8.87 14.53 -13.52
N ASN A 552 -7.59 14.49 -13.87
CA ASN A 552 -6.76 13.30 -13.62
C ASN A 552 -5.41 13.67 -13.02
N TYR A 553 -5.01 12.86 -12.08
CA TYR A 553 -3.80 13.00 -11.30
C TYR A 553 -2.98 11.69 -11.36
N GLY A 554 -2.44 11.31 -12.52
CA GLY A 554 -1.64 10.10 -12.66
C GLY A 554 -2.46 8.80 -12.82
N PRO A 555 -1.89 7.62 -12.53
CA PRO A 555 -2.44 6.33 -12.97
C PRO A 555 -3.74 5.88 -12.27
N LEU A 556 -4.22 6.63 -11.30
CA LEU A 556 -5.50 6.37 -10.65
C LEU A 556 -6.63 7.11 -11.37
N GLU A 557 -7.76 6.46 -11.45
CA GLU A 557 -8.94 6.86 -12.21
C GLU A 557 -9.31 8.33 -12.04
N GLY A 558 -9.36 9.07 -13.14
CA GLY A 558 -9.93 10.40 -13.20
C GLY A 558 -11.16 10.38 -14.09
N MET A 559 -12.36 10.42 -13.50
CA MET A 559 -13.60 10.48 -14.24
C MET A 559 -14.26 11.85 -14.14
N CYS A 560 -14.83 12.24 -15.25
CA CYS A 560 -15.89 13.23 -15.32
C CYS A 560 -17.25 12.58 -15.09
#